data_984ac396842ad377a59110bb59af37e5
#
_entry.id   984ac396842ad377a59110bb59af37e5
#
_cell.length_a   1.000
_cell.length_b   1.000
_cell.length_c   1.000
_cell.angle_alpha   90.00
_cell.angle_beta   90.00
_cell.angle_gamma   90.00
#
_symmetry.space_group_name_H-M   'P 1'
#
loop_
_entity.id
_entity.type
_entity.pdbx_description
1 polymer ?
#
loop_
_entity_poly.entity_id
_entity_poly.type
_entity_poly.pdbx_seq_one_letter_code
_entity_poly.pdbx_strand_id
1 'polypeptide(L)'
;GIGPTHDDITAESVSKTFGLKYEIHKEAFKILEAYYKPGEFNEGRQKMCWMPENAKLILNPTSGAPGFNVENVFCLPGVPSILKSMLGGLTNTIVGGEPIKSHTISLRTVESEIANSLTKVQNDNQDVEIGSYPFFHAGKLGVSIVIRSEDQTKIDVCNSQILKFVNAKKIEVVER
;
A
#
# COMPACT_ATOMS: atom_id res chain seq x y z
N GLY A 1 -3.94 16.79 -0.08
CA GLY A 1 -3.41 16.66 1.28
C GLY A 1 -4.40 17.01 2.37
N ILE A 2 -3.95 16.91 3.61
CA ILE A 2 -4.67 17.28 4.84
C ILE A 2 -3.94 18.43 5.58
N GLY A 3 -3.09 19.18 4.90
CA GLY A 3 -2.30 20.26 5.43
C GLY A 3 -3.02 21.63 5.44
N PRO A 4 -2.26 22.71 5.66
CA PRO A 4 -2.81 24.05 5.88
C PRO A 4 -3.06 24.85 4.59
N THR A 5 -2.68 24.34 3.42
CA THR A 5 -2.71 25.10 2.16
C THR A 5 -4.02 24.94 1.38
N HIS A 6 -4.24 25.79 0.39
CA HIS A 6 -5.51 25.84 -0.36
C HIS A 6 -5.77 24.59 -1.19
N ASP A 7 -4.73 23.87 -1.60
CA ASP A 7 -4.78 22.61 -2.35
C ASP A 7 -4.92 21.35 -1.46
N ASP A 8 -4.91 21.53 -0.15
CA ASP A 8 -5.21 20.44 0.81
C ASP A 8 -6.72 20.23 0.91
N ILE A 9 -7.28 19.45 -0.01
CA ILE A 9 -8.73 19.21 -0.15
C ILE A 9 -9.17 17.80 0.24
N THR A 10 -8.26 16.95 0.75
CA THR A 10 -8.58 15.54 1.03
C THR A 10 -9.69 15.38 2.07
N ALA A 11 -9.63 16.12 3.17
CA ALA A 11 -10.65 16.01 4.23
C ALA A 11 -12.04 16.42 3.73
N GLU A 12 -12.12 17.50 2.96
CA GLU A 12 -13.38 17.95 2.33
C GLU A 12 -13.90 16.92 1.32
N SER A 13 -13.01 16.35 0.51
CA SER A 13 -13.38 15.33 -0.49
C SER A 13 -13.89 14.05 0.15
N VAL A 14 -13.27 13.60 1.24
CA VAL A 14 -13.74 12.44 2.03
C VAL A 14 -15.10 12.75 2.64
N SER A 15 -15.29 13.94 3.23
CA SER A 15 -16.61 14.35 3.75
C SER A 15 -17.70 14.25 2.68
N LYS A 16 -17.46 14.79 1.49
CA LYS A 16 -18.40 14.74 0.36
C LYS A 16 -18.70 13.31 -0.08
N THR A 17 -17.67 12.47 -0.17
CA THR A 17 -17.81 11.07 -0.61
C THR A 17 -18.70 10.25 0.32
N PHE A 18 -18.57 10.46 1.64
CA PHE A 18 -19.37 9.77 2.65
C PHE A 18 -20.67 10.49 3.03
N GLY A 19 -20.98 11.63 2.40
CA GLY A 19 -22.18 12.42 2.73
C GLY A 19 -22.15 13.02 4.14
N LEU A 20 -20.96 13.26 4.69
CA LEU A 20 -20.73 13.80 6.01
C LEU A 20 -20.53 15.32 5.97
N LYS A 21 -20.83 16.01 7.07
CA LYS A 21 -20.48 17.41 7.21
C LYS A 21 -18.95 17.56 7.29
N TYR A 22 -18.45 18.62 6.68
CA TYR A 22 -17.06 19.05 6.83
C TYR A 22 -17.04 20.18 7.87
N GLU A 23 -16.47 19.92 9.05
CA GLU A 23 -16.53 20.82 10.19
C GLU A 23 -15.26 20.76 11.06
N ILE A 24 -15.14 21.71 11.99
CA ILE A 24 -14.01 21.73 12.94
C ILE A 24 -14.16 20.57 13.94
N HIS A 25 -13.17 19.69 13.95
CA HIS A 25 -13.06 18.62 14.94
C HIS A 25 -12.54 19.19 16.27
N LYS A 26 -13.38 19.19 17.29
CA LYS A 26 -13.11 19.86 18.59
C LYS A 26 -11.84 19.37 19.27
N GLU A 27 -11.55 18.08 19.21
CA GLU A 27 -10.35 17.51 19.85
C GLU A 27 -9.09 17.86 19.04
N ALA A 28 -9.14 17.79 17.70
CA ALA A 28 -8.05 18.24 16.85
C ALA A 28 -7.70 19.72 17.08
N PHE A 29 -8.71 20.56 17.24
CA PHE A 29 -8.53 21.97 17.56
C PHE A 29 -7.79 22.16 18.89
N LYS A 30 -8.21 21.49 19.96
CA LYS A 30 -7.53 21.55 21.26
C LYS A 30 -6.09 21.06 21.20
N ILE A 31 -5.82 19.99 20.46
CA ILE A 31 -4.47 19.45 20.29
C ILE A 31 -3.57 20.49 19.60
N LEU A 32 -4.03 21.07 18.51
CA LEU A 32 -3.23 22.04 17.75
C LEU A 32 -3.10 23.40 18.46
N GLU A 33 -4.12 23.86 19.12
CA GLU A 33 -4.08 25.07 19.94
C GLU A 33 -3.03 24.94 21.07
N ALA A 34 -2.98 23.78 21.72
CA ALA A 34 -1.99 23.48 22.76
C ALA A 34 -0.57 23.26 22.19
N TYR A 35 -0.45 22.80 20.96
CA TYR A 35 0.83 22.53 20.31
C TYR A 35 1.56 23.81 19.88
N TYR A 36 0.83 24.81 19.38
CA TYR A 36 1.39 26.08 18.91
C TYR A 36 1.51 27.11 20.03
N LYS A 37 2.49 28.00 19.91
CA LYS A 37 2.63 29.14 20.83
C LYS A 37 1.45 30.12 20.66
N PRO A 38 1.13 30.91 21.70
CA PRO A 38 0.12 31.95 21.59
C PRO A 38 0.36 32.85 20.36
N GLY A 39 -0.66 33.04 19.54
CA GLY A 39 -0.62 33.83 18.31
C GLY A 39 -0.11 33.10 17.07
N GLU A 40 0.42 31.91 17.20
CA GLU A 40 0.90 31.11 16.04
C GLU A 40 -0.18 30.20 15.44
N PHE A 41 -1.28 29.93 16.15
CA PHE A 41 -2.38 29.09 15.68
C PHE A 41 -3.33 29.91 14.79
N ASN A 42 -2.84 30.27 13.60
CA ASN A 42 -3.54 31.09 12.61
C ASN A 42 -4.56 30.27 11.79
N GLU A 43 -5.35 30.93 10.95
CA GLU A 43 -6.39 30.32 10.11
C GLU A 43 -5.91 29.14 9.26
N GLY A 44 -4.71 29.25 8.65
CA GLY A 44 -4.13 28.16 7.88
C GLY A 44 -3.88 26.91 8.74
N ARG A 45 -3.38 27.09 9.96
CA ARG A 45 -3.17 25.99 10.91
C ARG A 45 -4.50 25.43 11.44
N GLN A 46 -5.50 26.29 11.65
CA GLN A 46 -6.86 25.87 12.03
C GLN A 46 -7.53 25.04 10.93
N LYS A 47 -7.19 25.27 9.64
CA LYS A 47 -7.70 24.43 8.55
C LYS A 47 -7.41 22.95 8.77
N MET A 48 -6.29 22.58 9.39
CA MET A 48 -5.95 21.19 9.70
C MET A 48 -6.86 20.55 10.75
N CYS A 49 -7.73 21.32 11.39
CA CYS A 49 -8.77 20.80 12.29
C CYS A 49 -10.10 20.52 11.57
N TRP A 50 -10.25 20.94 10.33
CA TRP A 50 -11.44 20.67 9.55
C TRP A 50 -11.43 19.24 9.03
N MET A 51 -12.42 18.47 9.42
CA MET A 51 -12.49 17.02 9.17
C MET A 51 -13.93 16.60 8.90
N PRO A 52 -14.14 15.39 8.37
CA PRO A 52 -15.47 14.81 8.30
C PRO A 52 -16.10 14.69 9.69
N GLU A 53 -17.40 14.93 9.80
CA GLU A 53 -18.19 14.72 10.99
C GLU A 53 -17.94 13.31 11.56
N ASN A 54 -17.73 13.22 12.88
CA ASN A 54 -17.43 11.98 13.60
C ASN A 54 -16.13 11.23 13.17
N ALA A 55 -15.22 11.89 12.49
CA ALA A 55 -13.91 11.32 12.19
C ALA A 55 -13.17 10.92 13.48
N LYS A 56 -12.50 9.78 13.47
CA LYS A 56 -11.60 9.36 14.56
C LYS A 56 -10.22 9.92 14.32
N LEU A 57 -9.60 10.52 15.32
CA LEU A 57 -8.25 11.08 15.18
C LEU A 57 -7.19 9.98 15.12
N ILE A 58 -6.21 10.17 14.24
CA ILE A 58 -4.96 9.44 14.20
C ILE A 58 -3.89 10.39 14.71
N LEU A 59 -3.39 10.13 15.92
CA LEU A 59 -2.45 11.02 16.58
C LEU A 59 -1.12 11.08 15.85
N ASN A 60 -0.55 12.29 15.81
CA ASN A 60 0.73 12.56 15.19
C ASN A 60 1.75 12.95 16.28
N PRO A 61 2.65 12.02 16.66
CA PRO A 61 3.61 12.28 17.72
C PRO A 61 4.75 13.23 17.29
N THR A 62 4.89 13.53 16.01
CA THR A 62 6.01 14.30 15.47
C THR A 62 5.70 15.79 15.33
N SER A 63 4.53 16.15 14.79
CA SER A 63 4.21 17.55 14.47
C SER A 63 2.85 18.01 15.00
N GLY A 64 2.21 17.24 15.84
CA GLY A 64 0.95 17.57 16.50
C GLY A 64 -0.29 17.52 15.62
N ALA A 65 -0.20 17.85 14.32
CA ALA A 65 -1.33 17.87 13.41
C ALA A 65 -1.84 16.43 13.14
N PRO A 66 -3.05 16.05 13.65
CA PRO A 66 -3.51 14.68 13.54
C PRO A 66 -3.95 14.35 12.11
N GLY A 67 -3.88 13.07 11.77
CA GLY A 67 -4.66 12.49 10.70
C GLY A 67 -6.07 12.12 11.17
N PHE A 68 -6.86 11.52 10.29
CA PHE A 68 -8.20 11.08 10.64
C PHE A 68 -8.59 9.76 9.95
N ASN A 69 -9.56 9.08 10.55
CA ASN A 69 -10.18 7.89 9.99
C ASN A 69 -11.70 8.09 9.90
N VAL A 70 -12.26 7.71 8.75
CA VAL A 70 -13.70 7.58 8.51
C VAL A 70 -13.92 6.21 7.87
N GLU A 71 -14.75 5.39 8.51
CA GLU A 71 -15.00 4.02 8.06
C GLU A 71 -13.67 3.25 7.81
N ASN A 72 -13.45 2.80 6.58
CA ASN A 72 -12.23 2.11 6.16
C ASN A 72 -11.17 3.03 5.50
N VAL A 73 -11.36 4.35 5.54
CA VAL A 73 -10.44 5.33 4.97
C VAL A 73 -9.60 5.97 6.06
N PHE A 74 -8.28 5.84 5.96
CA PHE A 74 -7.30 6.42 6.88
C PHE A 74 -6.51 7.51 6.14
N CYS A 75 -6.63 8.75 6.59
CA CYS A 75 -5.96 9.90 6.00
C CYS A 75 -4.80 10.36 6.89
N LEU A 76 -3.60 10.35 6.34
CA LEU A 76 -2.36 10.72 7.02
C LEU A 76 -1.61 11.81 6.23
N PRO A 77 -0.74 12.60 6.89
CA PRO A 77 0.12 13.57 6.20
C PRO A 77 1.08 12.89 5.21
N GLY A 78 1.34 13.55 4.07
CA GLY A 78 2.22 13.04 3.02
C GLY A 78 3.72 13.12 3.31
N VAL A 79 4.16 13.74 4.40
CA VAL A 79 5.58 13.84 4.77
C VAL A 79 6.07 12.47 5.25
N PRO A 80 7.07 11.84 4.58
CA PRO A 80 7.43 10.44 4.84
C PRO A 80 7.84 10.12 6.28
N SER A 81 8.54 11.02 6.97
CA SER A 81 8.95 10.83 8.36
C SER A 81 7.76 10.87 9.32
N ILE A 82 6.81 11.77 9.08
CA ILE A 82 5.57 11.90 9.86
C ILE A 82 4.68 10.67 9.62
N LEU A 83 4.46 10.31 8.35
CA LEU A 83 3.70 9.13 7.98
C LEU A 83 4.21 7.88 8.68
N LYS A 84 5.53 7.63 8.65
CA LYS A 84 6.15 6.49 9.32
C LYS A 84 5.91 6.48 10.83
N SER A 85 6.00 7.64 11.49
CA SER A 85 5.78 7.74 12.94
C SER A 85 4.32 7.47 13.33
N MET A 86 3.36 7.81 12.46
CA MET A 86 1.93 7.62 12.69
C MET A 86 1.47 6.18 12.39
N LEU A 87 2.10 5.48 11.44
CA LEU A 87 1.74 4.10 11.09
C LEU A 87 1.85 3.14 12.28
N GLY A 88 2.82 3.34 13.18
CA GLY A 88 2.95 2.53 14.39
C GLY A 88 1.71 2.55 15.28
N GLY A 89 0.97 3.66 15.32
CA GLY A 89 -0.28 3.77 16.06
C GLY A 89 -1.49 3.09 15.40
N LEU A 90 -1.39 2.71 14.12
CA LEU A 90 -2.47 2.10 13.35
C LEU A 90 -2.41 0.57 13.31
N THR A 91 -1.30 -0.05 13.66
CA THR A 91 -1.09 -1.50 13.54
C THR A 91 -2.14 -2.35 14.28
N ASN A 92 -2.68 -1.83 15.38
CA ASN A 92 -3.74 -2.50 16.15
C ASN A 92 -5.16 -2.09 15.73
N THR A 93 -5.29 -1.15 14.79
CA THR A 93 -6.58 -0.61 14.35
C THR A 93 -6.96 -1.15 12.98
N ILE A 94 -5.96 -1.45 12.15
CA ILE A 94 -6.17 -2.01 10.82
C ILE A 94 -6.31 -3.52 10.96
N VAL A 95 -7.48 -4.03 10.57
CA VAL A 95 -7.69 -5.47 10.45
C VAL A 95 -7.01 -5.91 9.16
N GLY A 96 -5.92 -6.67 9.30
CA GLY A 96 -5.23 -7.27 8.16
C GLY A 96 -6.02 -8.44 7.57
N GLY A 97 -5.81 -8.72 6.29
CA GLY A 97 -6.18 -9.99 5.67
C GLY A 97 -5.14 -11.09 5.96
N GLU A 98 -5.38 -12.28 5.44
CA GLU A 98 -4.37 -13.34 5.46
C GLU A 98 -3.14 -12.89 4.65
N PRO A 99 -1.92 -13.16 5.15
CA PRO A 99 -0.70 -12.75 4.45
C PRO A 99 -0.58 -13.46 3.09
N ILE A 100 -0.43 -12.69 2.04
CA ILE A 100 -0.12 -13.23 0.71
C ILE A 100 1.32 -13.74 0.73
N LYS A 101 1.48 -15.04 0.51
CA LYS A 101 2.78 -15.70 0.35
C LYS A 101 3.26 -15.52 -1.09
N SER A 102 4.57 -15.53 -1.30
CA SER A 102 5.14 -15.44 -2.64
C SER A 102 6.31 -16.42 -2.80
N HIS A 103 6.44 -16.95 -4.02
CA HIS A 103 7.59 -17.75 -4.46
C HIS A 103 8.12 -17.18 -5.77
N THR A 104 9.45 -17.05 -5.88
CA THR A 104 10.09 -16.47 -7.06
C THR A 104 11.03 -17.47 -7.71
N ILE A 105 10.89 -17.63 -9.02
CA ILE A 105 11.79 -18.42 -9.86
C ILE A 105 12.45 -17.47 -10.87
N SER A 106 13.78 -17.42 -10.91
CA SER A 106 14.49 -16.61 -11.88
C SER A 106 15.05 -17.49 -13.02
N LEU A 107 14.83 -17.07 -14.25
CA LEU A 107 15.12 -17.83 -15.47
C LEU A 107 16.05 -17.04 -16.41
N ARG A 108 16.96 -17.72 -17.09
CA ARG A 108 17.74 -17.17 -18.22
C ARG A 108 16.98 -17.30 -19.52
N THR A 109 15.99 -16.43 -19.71
CA THR A 109 15.15 -16.38 -20.90
C THR A 109 14.54 -15.00 -21.07
N VAL A 110 13.77 -14.79 -22.12
CA VAL A 110 12.96 -13.61 -22.35
C VAL A 110 11.48 -13.93 -22.21
N GLU A 111 10.67 -12.94 -21.83
CA GLU A 111 9.24 -13.14 -21.57
C GLU A 111 8.50 -13.76 -22.76
N SER A 112 8.82 -13.36 -23.99
CA SER A 112 8.17 -13.86 -25.20
C SER A 112 8.31 -15.39 -25.41
N GLU A 113 9.37 -16.01 -24.90
CA GLU A 113 9.59 -17.45 -25.01
C GLU A 113 8.76 -18.27 -24.03
N ILE A 114 8.33 -17.67 -22.93
CA ILE A 114 7.59 -18.34 -21.86
C ILE A 114 6.12 -17.88 -21.76
N ALA A 115 5.74 -16.79 -22.44
CA ALA A 115 4.42 -16.16 -22.33
C ALA A 115 3.26 -17.14 -22.50
N ASN A 116 3.25 -17.94 -23.56
CA ASN A 116 2.19 -18.92 -23.82
C ASN A 116 2.11 -20.01 -22.74
N SER A 117 3.28 -20.46 -22.24
CA SER A 117 3.35 -21.46 -21.18
C SER A 117 2.85 -20.89 -19.84
N LEU A 118 3.22 -19.65 -19.52
CA LEU A 118 2.74 -18.96 -18.32
C LEU A 118 1.24 -18.72 -18.38
N THR A 119 0.72 -18.26 -19.53
CA THR A 119 -0.73 -18.06 -19.73
C THR A 119 -1.50 -19.36 -19.47
N LYS A 120 -1.00 -20.51 -19.95
CA LYS A 120 -1.63 -21.80 -19.68
C LYS A 120 -1.62 -22.12 -18.19
N VAL A 121 -0.47 -22.00 -17.52
CA VAL A 121 -0.38 -22.24 -16.08
C VAL A 121 -1.30 -21.30 -15.28
N GLN A 122 -1.38 -20.02 -15.66
CA GLN A 122 -2.28 -19.05 -15.01
C GLN A 122 -3.75 -19.46 -15.18
N ASN A 123 -4.16 -19.89 -16.36
CA ASN A 123 -5.54 -20.32 -16.61
C ASN A 123 -5.91 -21.59 -15.82
N ASP A 124 -4.95 -22.51 -15.64
CA ASP A 124 -5.13 -23.72 -14.86
C ASP A 124 -5.11 -23.48 -13.33
N ASN A 125 -4.67 -22.26 -12.88
CA ASN A 125 -4.53 -21.90 -11.48
C ASN A 125 -5.12 -20.49 -11.21
N GLN A 126 -6.43 -20.34 -11.30
CA GLN A 126 -7.11 -19.04 -11.19
C GLN A 126 -7.01 -18.38 -9.80
N ASP A 127 -6.78 -19.18 -8.75
CA ASP A 127 -6.62 -18.72 -7.36
C ASP A 127 -5.16 -18.35 -7.00
N VAL A 128 -4.29 -18.32 -8.00
CA VAL A 128 -2.88 -17.94 -7.87
C VAL A 128 -2.60 -16.80 -8.81
N GLU A 129 -1.87 -15.80 -8.35
CA GLU A 129 -1.41 -14.69 -9.18
C GLU A 129 0.02 -14.96 -9.67
N ILE A 130 0.23 -14.93 -10.99
CA ILE A 130 1.55 -15.13 -11.61
C ILE A 130 1.98 -13.84 -12.31
N GLY A 131 3.09 -13.23 -11.84
CA GLY A 131 3.72 -12.09 -12.49
C GLY A 131 5.04 -12.48 -13.15
N SER A 132 5.38 -11.85 -14.27
CA SER A 132 6.71 -11.96 -14.90
C SER A 132 7.41 -10.60 -14.88
N TYR A 133 8.69 -10.59 -14.51
CA TYR A 133 9.48 -9.37 -14.31
C TYR A 133 10.83 -9.53 -14.98
N PRO A 134 11.05 -8.89 -16.14
CA PRO A 134 12.34 -8.90 -16.81
C PRO A 134 13.44 -8.30 -15.94
N PHE A 135 14.62 -8.86 -16.00
CA PHE A 135 15.80 -8.30 -15.36
C PHE A 135 17.04 -8.37 -16.24
N PHE A 136 17.98 -7.51 -15.95
CA PHE A 136 19.32 -7.54 -16.54
C PHE A 136 20.33 -7.63 -15.40
N HIS A 137 21.07 -8.75 -15.34
CA HIS A 137 22.04 -8.99 -14.28
C HIS A 137 23.29 -9.68 -14.86
N ALA A 138 24.48 -9.19 -14.47
CA ALA A 138 25.78 -9.69 -14.92
C ALA A 138 25.90 -9.80 -16.46
N GLY A 139 25.41 -8.76 -17.17
CA GLY A 139 25.47 -8.70 -18.63
C GLY A 139 24.51 -9.62 -19.38
N LYS A 140 23.57 -10.27 -18.67
CA LYS A 140 22.60 -11.22 -19.27
C LYS A 140 21.17 -10.86 -18.90
N LEU A 141 20.29 -11.05 -19.89
CA LEU A 141 18.85 -10.93 -19.70
C LEU A 141 18.29 -12.13 -18.93
N GLY A 142 17.23 -11.91 -18.20
CA GLY A 142 16.48 -12.94 -17.54
C GLY A 142 15.07 -12.47 -17.17
N VAL A 143 14.25 -13.39 -16.65
CA VAL A 143 12.90 -13.12 -16.19
C VAL A 143 12.71 -13.77 -14.82
N SER A 144 12.21 -13.00 -13.85
CA SER A 144 11.75 -13.54 -12.57
C SER A 144 10.25 -13.77 -12.64
N ILE A 145 9.82 -15.01 -12.41
CA ILE A 145 8.41 -15.37 -12.28
C ILE A 145 8.09 -15.33 -10.79
N VAL A 146 7.09 -14.55 -10.41
CA VAL A 146 6.62 -14.44 -9.02
C VAL A 146 5.21 -15.04 -8.94
N ILE A 147 5.07 -16.04 -8.09
CA ILE A 147 3.82 -16.75 -7.82
C ILE A 147 3.31 -16.26 -6.46
N ARG A 148 2.05 -15.84 -6.38
CA ARG A 148 1.43 -15.31 -5.15
C ARG A 148 0.10 -15.99 -4.86
N SER A 149 -0.11 -16.38 -3.60
CA SER A 149 -1.39 -16.89 -3.07
C SER A 149 -1.38 -16.82 -1.55
N GLU A 150 -2.53 -16.86 -0.93
CA GLU A 150 -2.66 -17.09 0.52
C GLU A 150 -2.31 -18.54 0.89
N ASP A 151 -2.51 -19.49 -0.04
CA ASP A 151 -2.31 -20.92 0.14
C ASP A 151 -0.95 -21.38 -0.44
N GLN A 152 -0.06 -21.86 0.43
CA GLN A 152 1.25 -22.39 0.05
C GLN A 152 1.13 -23.61 -0.87
N THR A 153 0.14 -24.47 -0.67
CA THR A 153 -0.05 -25.68 -1.49
C THR A 153 -0.34 -25.31 -2.95
N LYS A 154 -1.14 -24.27 -3.18
CA LYS A 154 -1.42 -23.76 -4.53
C LYS A 154 -0.16 -23.17 -5.19
N ILE A 155 0.66 -22.47 -4.42
CA ILE A 155 1.97 -21.98 -4.89
C ILE A 155 2.86 -23.15 -5.32
N ASP A 156 2.94 -24.22 -4.53
CA ASP A 156 3.81 -25.37 -4.80
C ASP A 156 3.34 -26.15 -6.04
N VAL A 157 2.03 -26.30 -6.23
CA VAL A 157 1.43 -26.91 -7.44
C VAL A 157 1.78 -26.06 -8.67
N CYS A 158 1.55 -24.76 -8.60
CA CYS A 158 1.86 -23.81 -9.68
C CYS A 158 3.36 -23.81 -10.01
N ASN A 159 4.22 -23.77 -9.00
CA ASN A 159 5.66 -23.86 -9.13
C ASN A 159 6.09 -25.13 -9.88
N SER A 160 5.51 -26.27 -9.50
CA SER A 160 5.80 -27.56 -10.15
C SER A 160 5.40 -27.58 -11.62
N GLN A 161 4.29 -26.96 -12.00
CA GLN A 161 3.87 -26.80 -13.40
C GLN A 161 4.82 -25.89 -14.18
N ILE A 162 5.29 -24.80 -13.58
CA ILE A 162 6.27 -23.90 -14.18
C ILE A 162 7.60 -24.63 -14.41
N LEU A 163 8.12 -25.32 -13.39
CA LEU A 163 9.38 -26.08 -13.52
C LEU A 163 9.29 -27.17 -14.57
N LYS A 164 8.11 -27.79 -14.76
CA LYS A 164 7.90 -28.79 -15.80
C LYS A 164 8.14 -28.24 -17.20
N PHE A 165 7.57 -27.08 -17.56
CA PHE A 165 7.83 -26.50 -18.88
C PHE A 165 9.24 -25.89 -19.00
N VAL A 166 9.78 -25.32 -17.92
CA VAL A 166 11.14 -24.82 -17.85
C VAL A 166 12.14 -25.91 -18.18
N ASN A 167 12.00 -27.09 -17.57
CA ASN A 167 12.84 -28.26 -17.83
C ASN A 167 12.65 -28.80 -19.26
N ALA A 168 11.39 -28.87 -19.74
CA ALA A 168 11.11 -29.34 -21.10
C ALA A 168 11.72 -28.44 -22.17
N LYS A 169 11.77 -27.13 -21.92
CA LYS A 169 12.42 -26.13 -22.80
C LYS A 169 13.92 -26.00 -22.54
N LYS A 170 14.49 -26.71 -21.57
CA LYS A 170 15.91 -26.60 -21.16
C LYS A 170 16.33 -25.17 -20.78
N ILE A 171 15.43 -24.43 -20.14
CA ILE A 171 15.71 -23.08 -19.66
C ILE A 171 16.49 -23.16 -18.34
N GLU A 172 17.57 -22.41 -18.22
CA GLU A 172 18.38 -22.34 -17.01
C GLU A 172 17.66 -21.60 -15.91
N VAL A 173 17.53 -22.23 -14.74
CA VAL A 173 17.08 -21.58 -13.50
C VAL A 173 18.29 -20.96 -12.81
N VAL A 174 18.20 -19.70 -12.40
CA VAL A 174 19.29 -18.97 -11.74
C VAL A 174 18.93 -18.57 -10.33
N GLU A 175 19.85 -18.74 -9.41
CA GLU A 175 19.75 -18.19 -8.05
C GLU A 175 20.01 -16.68 -8.10
N ARG A 176 19.23 -15.92 -7.29
CA ARG A 176 19.32 -14.45 -7.25
C ARG A 176 19.22 -13.93 -5.82
#